data_460075586485c8ac9308111f0d065a95
#
_entry.id   460075586485c8ac9308111f0d065a95
#
_cell.length_a   1.000
_cell.length_b   1.000
_cell.length_c   1.000
_cell.angle_alpha   90.00
_cell.angle_beta   90.00
_cell.angle_gamma   90.00
#
_symmetry.space_group_name_H-M   'P 1'
#
loop_
_entity.id
_entity.type
_entity.pdbx_description
1 polymer ?
#
loop_
_entity_poly.entity_id
_entity_poly.type
_entity_poly.pdbx_seq_one_letter_code
_entity_poly.pdbx_strand_id
1 'polypeptide(L)'
;MDQVMHSAPELMAERPAGTRLDRAVGAALRSLGARAAEGGLQSGVALVPDAAQAFSIRAATARAAGRSLDLMYYVWRGDVAGQLLGREVLRAADRGVRVRLLLDDVFALGRQRVLASLDTHPQIEVRLFNSIKWRAFGKAGFLLEMAFGGWHLNRRMHNKAWIADG
;
A
#
# COMPACT_ATOMS: atom_id res chain seq x y z
N MET A 1 19.41 -24.30 2.46
CA MET A 1 18.95 -23.34 1.43
C MET A 1 18.72 -22.03 2.15
N ASP A 2 19.84 -21.29 2.29
CA ASP A 2 19.93 -20.09 3.13
C ASP A 2 19.18 -18.93 2.47
N GLN A 3 18.13 -18.47 3.11
CA GLN A 3 17.56 -17.16 2.80
C GLN A 3 18.46 -16.11 3.43
N VAL A 4 19.20 -15.40 2.59
CA VAL A 4 19.96 -14.21 2.97
C VAL A 4 18.95 -13.16 3.44
N MET A 5 18.83 -13.01 4.74
CA MET A 5 18.20 -11.83 5.34
C MET A 5 19.11 -10.63 5.01
N HIS A 6 18.70 -9.84 4.03
CA HIS A 6 19.33 -8.54 3.79
C HIS A 6 19.12 -7.68 5.03
N SER A 7 20.23 -7.30 5.63
CA SER A 7 20.26 -6.53 6.87
C SER A 7 19.65 -5.13 6.70
N ALA A 8 18.87 -4.73 7.66
CA ALA A 8 18.16 -3.46 7.78
C ALA A 8 18.96 -2.12 7.65
N PRO A 9 20.31 -2.07 7.61
CA PRO A 9 21.02 -0.81 7.46
C PRO A 9 20.90 -0.13 6.11
N GLU A 10 20.65 -0.86 5.01
CA GLU A 10 20.55 -0.24 3.66
C GLU A 10 19.25 0.54 3.43
N LEU A 11 18.23 0.31 4.25
CA LEU A 11 16.95 1.06 4.19
C LEU A 11 17.04 2.47 4.78
N MET A 12 18.14 2.81 5.44
CA MET A 12 18.38 4.14 6.03
C MET A 12 19.30 5.05 5.19
N ALA A 13 19.72 4.60 4.00
CA ALA A 13 20.52 5.41 3.11
C ALA A 13 19.70 6.64 2.65
N GLU A 14 20.15 7.80 3.13
CA GLU A 14 19.82 9.16 2.70
C GLU A 14 18.35 9.39 2.30
N ARG A 15 17.53 9.86 3.24
CA ARG A 15 16.24 10.45 2.89
C ARG A 15 16.49 11.64 1.96
N PRO A 16 16.08 11.58 0.69
CA PRO A 16 16.16 12.74 -0.17
C PRO A 16 15.39 13.90 0.46
N ALA A 17 15.78 15.13 0.11
CA ALA A 17 15.22 16.38 0.64
C ALA A 17 13.71 16.28 0.87
N GLY A 18 13.25 16.72 2.04
CA GLY A 18 11.90 16.46 2.56
C GLY A 18 10.79 16.77 1.57
N THR A 19 9.87 15.85 1.41
CA THR A 19 8.70 15.98 0.54
C THR A 19 7.72 17.03 1.08
N ARG A 20 6.68 17.32 0.33
CA ARG A 20 5.59 18.19 0.80
C ARG A 20 4.91 17.62 2.05
N LEU A 21 4.76 16.28 2.12
CA LEU A 21 4.21 15.61 3.29
C LEU A 21 5.16 15.68 4.49
N ASP A 22 6.46 15.47 4.30
CA ASP A 22 7.44 15.59 5.38
C ASP A 22 7.38 16.98 6.04
N ARG A 23 7.26 18.03 5.22
CA ARG A 23 7.14 19.41 5.74
C ARG A 23 5.82 19.62 6.48
N ALA A 24 4.71 19.11 5.96
CA ALA A 24 3.39 19.24 6.58
C ALA A 24 3.32 18.51 7.92
N VAL A 25 3.83 17.26 7.98
CA VAL A 25 3.90 16.48 9.22
C VAL A 25 4.81 17.17 10.25
N GLY A 26 5.97 17.63 9.85
CA GLY A 26 6.87 18.37 10.74
C GLY A 26 6.25 19.65 11.28
N ALA A 27 5.50 20.39 10.46
CA ALA A 27 4.77 21.58 10.91
C ALA A 27 3.66 21.23 11.91
N ALA A 28 2.88 20.16 11.64
CA ALA A 28 1.81 19.69 12.53
C ALA A 28 2.38 19.23 13.88
N LEU A 29 3.46 18.48 13.90
CA LEU A 29 4.12 18.04 15.14
C LEU A 29 4.60 19.22 15.97
N ARG A 30 5.19 20.24 15.33
CA ARG A 30 5.60 21.47 16.03
C ARG A 30 4.41 22.23 16.61
N SER A 31 3.30 22.36 15.87
CA SER A 31 2.11 23.08 16.33
C SER A 31 1.42 22.41 17.50
N LEU A 32 1.52 21.09 17.62
CA LEU A 32 0.99 20.33 18.76
C LEU A 32 1.84 20.46 20.04
N GLY A 33 2.86 21.32 20.02
CA GLY A 33 3.73 21.50 21.18
C GLY A 33 4.53 20.26 21.53
N ALA A 34 4.73 19.39 20.57
CA ALA A 34 5.57 18.21 20.69
C ALA A 34 7.00 18.68 21.03
N ARG A 35 7.29 18.84 22.33
CA ARG A 35 8.67 19.04 22.78
C ARG A 35 9.42 17.77 22.46
N ALA A 36 10.41 17.87 21.60
CA ALA A 36 11.39 16.81 21.48
C ALA A 36 11.97 16.59 22.89
N ALA A 37 11.66 15.46 23.51
CA ALA A 37 12.51 14.97 24.56
C ALA A 37 13.90 14.84 23.91
N GLU A 38 14.93 15.38 24.54
CA GLU A 38 16.28 15.41 23.99
C GLU A 38 16.66 14.04 23.41
N GLY A 39 16.80 13.99 22.09
CA GLY A 39 17.20 12.79 21.34
C GLY A 39 16.13 11.78 20.94
N GLY A 40 14.83 12.02 21.17
CA GLY A 40 13.74 11.08 20.83
C GLY A 40 13.05 11.38 19.49
N LEU A 41 12.79 10.32 18.69
CA LEU A 41 11.88 10.39 17.55
C LEU A 41 10.45 10.59 18.05
N GLN A 42 9.75 11.59 17.53
CA GLN A 42 8.36 11.84 17.87
C GLN A 42 7.42 11.30 16.81
N SER A 43 6.32 10.69 17.25
CA SER A 43 5.24 10.22 16.39
C SER A 43 3.92 10.87 16.84
N GLY A 44 3.14 11.32 15.87
CA GLY A 44 1.78 11.76 16.08
C GLY A 44 0.78 10.66 15.74
N VAL A 45 -0.26 10.51 16.55
CA VAL A 45 -1.36 9.58 16.30
C VAL A 45 -2.68 10.33 16.31
N ALA A 46 -3.53 10.08 15.32
CA ALA A 46 -4.88 10.61 15.23
C ALA A 46 -5.87 9.49 14.94
N LEU A 47 -6.95 9.42 15.71
CA LEU A 47 -8.06 8.53 15.43
C LEU A 47 -9.01 9.20 14.42
N VAL A 48 -9.31 8.51 13.32
CA VAL A 48 -10.22 8.97 12.28
C VAL A 48 -11.41 8.01 12.19
N PRO A 49 -12.47 8.21 12.97
CA PRO A 49 -13.61 7.30 13.03
C PRO A 49 -14.56 7.43 11.83
N ASP A 50 -14.57 8.58 11.17
CA ASP A 50 -15.45 8.85 10.04
C ASP A 50 -14.87 8.32 8.72
N ALA A 51 -15.69 7.55 7.98
CA ALA A 51 -15.27 6.89 6.74
C ALA A 51 -14.99 7.89 5.59
N ALA A 52 -15.76 8.99 5.49
CA ALA A 52 -15.57 10.00 4.46
C ALA A 52 -14.30 10.81 4.74
N GLN A 53 -14.04 11.12 6.01
CA GLN A 53 -12.79 11.75 6.44
C GLN A 53 -11.59 10.83 6.15
N ALA A 54 -11.68 9.54 6.47
CA ALA A 54 -10.62 8.57 6.19
C ALA A 54 -10.35 8.44 4.67
N PHE A 55 -11.39 8.47 3.84
CA PHE A 55 -11.26 8.52 2.38
C PHE A 55 -10.55 9.80 1.93
N SER A 56 -10.98 10.95 2.43
CA SER A 56 -10.42 12.27 2.07
C SER A 56 -8.94 12.38 2.42
N ILE A 57 -8.54 11.86 3.59
CA ILE A 57 -7.14 11.81 4.02
C ILE A 57 -6.30 10.97 3.04
N ARG A 58 -6.77 9.77 2.65
CA ARG A 58 -6.06 8.93 1.67
C ARG A 58 -5.90 9.64 0.33
N ALA A 59 -6.98 10.24 -0.19
CA ALA A 59 -6.93 10.98 -1.43
C ALA A 59 -5.97 12.19 -1.35
N ALA A 60 -6.01 12.94 -0.25
CA ALA A 60 -5.13 14.08 -0.03
C ALA A 60 -3.67 13.68 0.09
N THR A 61 -3.36 12.59 0.81
CA THR A 61 -1.98 12.09 0.94
C THR A 61 -1.44 11.54 -0.37
N ALA A 62 -2.26 10.85 -1.20
CA ALA A 62 -1.86 10.45 -2.54
C ALA A 62 -1.53 11.64 -3.44
N ARG A 63 -2.32 12.74 -3.37
CA ARG A 63 -2.05 13.97 -4.12
C ARG A 63 -0.77 14.68 -3.66
N ALA A 64 -0.48 14.61 -2.36
CA ALA A 64 0.64 15.30 -1.75
C ALA A 64 1.94 14.48 -1.74
N ALA A 65 1.85 13.17 -1.95
CA ALA A 65 3.01 12.28 -2.01
C ALA A 65 4.00 12.74 -3.08
N GLY A 66 5.28 12.75 -2.70
CA GLY A 66 6.39 13.17 -3.56
C GLY A 66 7.45 12.09 -3.77
N ARG A 67 7.39 10.99 -3.01
CA ARG A 67 8.41 9.93 -3.04
C ARG A 67 7.82 8.55 -3.25
N SER A 68 6.92 8.11 -2.37
CA SER A 68 6.37 6.77 -2.41
C SER A 68 4.94 6.68 -1.87
N LEU A 69 4.21 5.68 -2.38
CA LEU A 69 2.94 5.19 -1.85
C LEU A 69 3.04 3.67 -1.67
N ASP A 70 3.00 3.21 -0.43
CA ASP A 70 2.99 1.79 -0.12
C ASP A 70 1.61 1.41 0.41
N LEU A 71 0.91 0.61 -0.36
CA LEU A 71 -0.50 0.29 -0.17
C LEU A 71 -0.66 -1.20 0.08
N MET A 72 -1.25 -1.55 1.21
CA MET A 72 -1.55 -2.92 1.57
C MET A 72 -3.03 -3.07 1.85
N TYR A 73 -3.72 -3.94 1.09
CA TYR A 73 -5.16 -4.12 1.19
C TYR A 73 -5.56 -5.59 1.10
N TYR A 74 -6.40 -6.00 2.03
CA TYR A 74 -7.08 -7.28 1.96
C TYR A 74 -8.09 -7.30 0.82
N VAL A 75 -8.94 -6.25 0.74
CA VAL A 75 -9.94 -6.08 -0.31
C VAL A 75 -9.83 -4.68 -0.89
N TRP A 76 -9.59 -4.58 -2.19
CA TRP A 76 -9.76 -3.34 -2.95
C TRP A 76 -10.95 -3.51 -3.90
N ARG A 77 -12.05 -2.85 -3.61
CA ARG A 77 -13.26 -2.94 -4.44
C ARG A 77 -13.17 -2.00 -5.64
N GLY A 78 -13.83 -2.39 -6.75
CA GLY A 78 -14.00 -1.54 -7.92
C GLY A 78 -15.26 -0.66 -7.85
N ASP A 79 -15.71 -0.34 -6.64
CA ASP A 79 -16.78 0.63 -6.41
C ASP A 79 -16.30 2.07 -6.63
N VAL A 80 -17.20 3.04 -6.45
CA VAL A 80 -16.89 4.47 -6.67
C VAL A 80 -15.68 4.90 -5.84
N ALA A 81 -15.63 4.53 -4.56
CA ALA A 81 -14.53 4.92 -3.67
C ALA A 81 -13.19 4.30 -4.11
N GLY A 82 -13.20 3.01 -4.43
CA GLY A 82 -12.00 2.31 -4.90
C GLY A 82 -11.50 2.83 -6.25
N GLN A 83 -12.40 3.22 -7.16
CA GLN A 83 -12.04 3.82 -8.44
C GLN A 83 -11.45 5.22 -8.26
N LEU A 84 -12.05 6.05 -7.40
CA LEU A 84 -11.54 7.39 -7.12
C LEU A 84 -10.16 7.35 -6.47
N LEU A 85 -9.94 6.50 -5.45
CA LEU A 85 -8.61 6.31 -4.86
C LEU A 85 -7.61 5.76 -5.87
N GLY A 86 -8.01 4.79 -6.69
CA GLY A 86 -7.17 4.24 -7.76
C GLY A 86 -6.70 5.31 -8.75
N ARG A 87 -7.58 6.26 -9.11
CA ARG A 87 -7.21 7.41 -9.95
C ARG A 87 -6.18 8.32 -9.28
N GLU A 88 -6.32 8.59 -7.98
CA GLU A 88 -5.34 9.41 -7.25
C GLU A 88 -3.98 8.70 -7.14
N VAL A 89 -3.98 7.38 -6.95
CA VAL A 89 -2.77 6.56 -6.96
C VAL A 89 -2.08 6.58 -8.33
N LEU A 90 -2.85 6.40 -9.41
CA LEU A 90 -2.32 6.49 -10.78
C LEU A 90 -1.75 7.88 -11.08
N ARG A 91 -2.46 8.94 -10.72
CA ARG A 91 -1.95 10.31 -10.86
C ARG A 91 -0.68 10.57 -10.05
N ALA A 92 -0.52 9.92 -8.89
CA ALA A 92 0.73 9.99 -8.14
C ALA A 92 1.87 9.32 -8.90
N ALA A 93 1.63 8.13 -9.46
CA ALA A 93 2.59 7.42 -10.30
C ALA A 93 2.96 8.23 -11.57
N ASP A 94 1.99 8.85 -12.23
CA ASP A 94 2.23 9.75 -13.38
C ASP A 94 3.16 10.93 -13.02
N ARG A 95 3.17 11.37 -11.75
CA ARG A 95 4.09 12.40 -11.25
C ARG A 95 5.48 11.87 -10.87
N GLY A 96 5.72 10.56 -11.02
CA GLY A 96 6.99 9.91 -10.67
C GLY A 96 7.05 9.34 -9.25
N VAL A 97 5.93 9.34 -8.51
CA VAL A 97 5.85 8.72 -7.18
C VAL A 97 5.88 7.20 -7.34
N ARG A 98 6.80 6.53 -6.63
CA ARG A 98 6.86 5.07 -6.63
C ARG A 98 5.67 4.49 -5.87
N VAL A 99 4.91 3.63 -6.52
CA VAL A 99 3.76 2.95 -5.93
C VAL A 99 4.02 1.46 -5.78
N ARG A 100 3.82 0.93 -4.59
CA ARG A 100 3.80 -0.52 -4.32
C ARG A 100 2.43 -0.91 -3.79
N LEU A 101 1.77 -1.81 -4.50
CA LEU A 101 0.43 -2.30 -4.16
C LEU A 101 0.48 -3.79 -3.83
N LEU A 102 0.24 -4.14 -2.58
CA LEU A 102 0.12 -5.52 -2.11
C LEU A 102 -1.36 -5.85 -1.84
N LEU A 103 -1.88 -6.84 -2.54
CA LEU A 103 -3.27 -7.29 -2.44
C LEU A 103 -3.35 -8.77 -2.06
N ASP A 104 -4.38 -9.17 -1.32
CA ASP A 104 -4.72 -10.58 -1.14
C ASP A 104 -5.29 -11.16 -2.44
N ASP A 105 -4.76 -12.30 -2.89
CA ASP A 105 -5.07 -12.84 -4.22
C ASP A 105 -6.52 -13.29 -4.38
N VAL A 106 -7.15 -13.81 -3.33
CA VAL A 106 -8.56 -14.27 -3.41
C VAL A 106 -9.51 -13.14 -3.81
N PHE A 107 -9.29 -11.94 -3.29
CA PHE A 107 -10.10 -10.77 -3.64
C PHE A 107 -9.64 -10.06 -4.92
N ALA A 108 -8.48 -10.46 -5.44
CA ALA A 108 -7.98 -10.03 -6.74
C ALA A 108 -8.43 -10.92 -7.90
N LEU A 109 -9.09 -12.07 -7.62
CA LEU A 109 -9.63 -12.96 -8.65
C LEU A 109 -10.66 -12.24 -9.53
N GLY A 110 -10.53 -12.44 -10.83
CA GLY A 110 -11.38 -11.80 -11.84
C GLY A 110 -10.91 -10.39 -12.25
N ARG A 111 -9.87 -9.83 -11.62
CA ARG A 111 -9.34 -8.49 -11.91
C ARG A 111 -7.95 -8.51 -12.53
N GLN A 112 -7.50 -9.66 -13.03
CA GLN A 112 -6.16 -9.88 -13.56
C GLN A 112 -5.76 -8.84 -14.61
N ARG A 113 -6.68 -8.50 -15.52
CA ARG A 113 -6.41 -7.52 -16.60
C ARG A 113 -6.16 -6.12 -16.05
N VAL A 114 -6.94 -5.69 -15.06
CA VAL A 114 -6.77 -4.36 -14.43
C VAL A 114 -5.46 -4.30 -13.65
N LEU A 115 -5.15 -5.34 -12.87
CA LEU A 115 -3.91 -5.40 -12.10
C LEU A 115 -2.68 -5.48 -13.01
N ALA A 116 -2.73 -6.29 -14.07
CA ALA A 116 -1.66 -6.37 -15.07
C ALA A 116 -1.48 -5.03 -15.78
N SER A 117 -2.57 -4.33 -16.12
CA SER A 117 -2.49 -2.99 -16.72
C SER A 117 -1.86 -1.97 -15.78
N LEU A 118 -2.15 -2.02 -14.48
CA LEU A 118 -1.48 -1.17 -13.50
C LEU A 118 0.02 -1.49 -13.39
N ASP A 119 0.38 -2.77 -13.40
CA ASP A 119 1.77 -3.23 -13.30
C ASP A 119 2.61 -2.92 -14.54
N THR A 120 2.00 -2.52 -15.65
CA THR A 120 2.73 -2.00 -16.84
C THR A 120 3.23 -0.57 -16.65
N HIS A 121 2.71 0.15 -15.65
CA HIS A 121 3.16 1.52 -15.39
C HIS A 121 4.55 1.51 -14.73
N PRO A 122 5.54 2.29 -15.22
CA PRO A 122 6.92 2.22 -14.76
C PRO A 122 7.12 2.55 -13.27
N GLN A 123 6.17 3.25 -12.67
CA GLN A 123 6.22 3.63 -11.24
C GLN A 123 5.29 2.78 -10.36
N ILE A 124 4.60 1.77 -10.90
CA ILE A 124 3.67 0.94 -10.13
C ILE A 124 4.16 -0.51 -10.12
N GLU A 125 4.29 -1.06 -8.93
CA GLU A 125 4.55 -2.47 -8.69
C GLU A 125 3.35 -3.11 -7.99
N VAL A 126 2.77 -4.16 -8.60
CA VAL A 126 1.66 -4.91 -8.01
C VAL A 126 2.14 -6.28 -7.55
N ARG A 127 1.91 -6.59 -6.29
CA ARG A 127 2.20 -7.91 -5.70
C ARG A 127 0.93 -8.52 -5.13
N LEU A 128 0.83 -9.84 -5.24
CA LEU A 128 -0.27 -10.62 -4.70
C LEU A 128 0.22 -11.48 -3.56
N PHE A 129 -0.42 -11.31 -2.40
CA PHE A 129 -0.16 -12.14 -1.25
C PHE A 129 -0.86 -13.50 -1.42
N ASN A 130 -0.12 -14.58 -1.16
CA ASN A 130 -0.62 -15.95 -1.17
C ASN A 130 -1.30 -16.32 -2.48
N SER A 131 -0.58 -16.14 -3.57
CA SER A 131 -1.06 -16.33 -4.93
C SER A 131 -1.56 -17.75 -5.18
N ILE A 132 -2.73 -17.86 -5.80
CA ILE A 132 -3.35 -19.11 -6.23
C ILE A 132 -2.55 -19.66 -7.42
N LYS A 133 -2.02 -20.89 -7.32
CA LYS A 133 -1.21 -21.51 -8.38
C LYS A 133 -2.01 -21.69 -9.67
N TRP A 134 -3.27 -22.12 -9.57
CA TRP A 134 -4.16 -22.35 -10.70
C TRP A 134 -5.05 -21.16 -11.02
N ARG A 135 -4.54 -19.97 -10.78
CA ARG A 135 -5.24 -18.70 -10.99
C ARG A 135 -5.81 -18.53 -12.41
N ALA A 136 -5.16 -19.09 -13.43
CA ALA A 136 -5.61 -19.02 -14.81
C ALA A 136 -7.04 -19.58 -15.00
N PHE A 137 -7.45 -20.52 -14.16
CA PHE A 137 -8.79 -21.13 -14.17
C PHE A 137 -9.79 -20.39 -13.26
N GLY A 138 -9.45 -19.22 -12.75
CA GLY A 138 -10.33 -18.39 -11.93
C GLY A 138 -10.85 -19.10 -10.68
N LYS A 139 -12.17 -19.01 -10.44
CA LYS A 139 -12.80 -19.65 -9.29
C LYS A 139 -12.70 -21.19 -9.29
N ALA A 140 -12.72 -21.82 -10.46
CA ALA A 140 -12.55 -23.26 -10.58
C ALA A 140 -11.14 -23.69 -10.15
N GLY A 141 -10.12 -22.95 -10.54
CA GLY A 141 -8.74 -23.19 -10.08
C GLY A 141 -8.58 -23.06 -8.58
N PHE A 142 -9.23 -22.07 -7.98
CA PHE A 142 -9.25 -21.91 -6.51
C PHE A 142 -9.88 -23.12 -5.82
N LEU A 143 -11.05 -23.58 -6.30
CA LEU A 143 -11.75 -24.73 -5.72
C LEU A 143 -10.96 -26.03 -5.86
N LEU A 144 -10.33 -26.25 -7.01
CA LEU A 144 -9.46 -27.39 -7.25
C LEU A 144 -8.24 -27.36 -6.32
N GLU A 145 -7.58 -26.21 -6.20
CA GLU A 145 -6.42 -26.07 -5.31
C GLU A 145 -6.80 -26.30 -3.84
N MET A 146 -7.96 -25.82 -3.40
CA MET A 146 -8.50 -26.12 -2.07
C MET A 146 -8.74 -27.62 -1.87
N ALA A 147 -9.30 -28.31 -2.86
CA ALA A 147 -9.58 -29.74 -2.80
C ALA A 147 -8.30 -30.60 -2.76
N PHE A 148 -7.24 -30.18 -3.43
CA PHE A 148 -5.95 -30.90 -3.54
C PHE A 148 -4.87 -30.41 -2.58
N GLY A 149 -5.22 -29.89 -1.42
CA GLY A 149 -4.28 -29.53 -0.36
C GLY A 149 -3.90 -28.07 -0.25
N GLY A 150 -4.70 -27.17 -0.77
CA GLY A 150 -4.52 -25.72 -0.73
C GLY A 150 -4.67 -25.08 0.65
N TRP A 151 -4.24 -25.77 1.72
CA TRP A 151 -4.31 -25.27 3.11
C TRP A 151 -3.62 -23.92 3.29
N HIS A 152 -2.58 -23.65 2.49
CA HIS A 152 -1.93 -22.33 2.48
C HIS A 152 -2.90 -21.21 2.09
N LEU A 153 -3.93 -21.49 1.29
CA LEU A 153 -4.95 -20.52 0.88
C LEU A 153 -5.82 -20.02 2.03
N ASN A 154 -5.79 -20.69 3.21
CA ASN A 154 -6.47 -20.22 4.42
C ASN A 154 -5.72 -19.07 5.12
N ARG A 155 -4.43 -18.88 4.81
CA ARG A 155 -3.69 -17.73 5.33
C ARG A 155 -4.07 -16.51 4.53
N ARG A 156 -4.65 -15.51 5.19
CA ARG A 156 -5.11 -14.26 4.57
C ARG A 156 -4.36 -13.06 5.14
N MET A 157 -4.13 -12.08 4.29
CA MET A 157 -3.51 -10.83 4.69
C MET A 157 -4.59 -9.85 5.15
N HIS A 158 -4.91 -9.88 6.44
CA HIS A 158 -5.91 -8.96 7.02
C HIS A 158 -5.36 -7.55 7.28
N ASN A 159 -4.08 -7.32 7.05
CA ASN A 159 -3.47 -6.00 7.21
C ASN A 159 -4.01 -5.03 6.17
N LYS A 160 -4.21 -3.79 6.58
CA LYS A 160 -4.53 -2.65 5.74
C LYS A 160 -3.58 -1.53 6.13
N ALA A 161 -2.82 -1.06 5.18
CA ALA A 161 -1.92 0.06 5.38
C ALA A 161 -1.97 1.01 4.18
N TRP A 162 -1.80 2.27 4.47
CA TRP A 162 -1.65 3.35 3.50
C TRP A 162 -0.50 4.21 3.98
N ILE A 163 0.64 4.07 3.36
CA ILE A 163 1.88 4.76 3.74
C ILE A 163 2.26 5.70 2.61
N ALA A 164 2.41 6.97 2.90
CA ALA A 164 2.82 7.98 1.95
C ALA A 164 4.15 8.59 2.41
N ASP A 165 5.14 8.58 1.53
CA ASP A 165 6.48 9.13 1.72
C ASP A 165 7.23 8.53 2.93
N GLY A 166 6.97 7.23 3.21
CA GLY A 166 7.66 6.47 4.26
C GLY A 166 9.09 6.06 3.91
#